data_4855bdd0eec0de3bf2304b32c00cc61f
#
_entry.id   4855bdd0eec0de3bf2304b32c00cc61f
#
_cell.length_a   1.000
_cell.length_b   1.000
_cell.length_c   1.000
_cell.angle_alpha   90.00
_cell.angle_beta   90.00
_cell.angle_gamma   90.00
#
_symmetry.space_group_name_H-M   'P 1'
#
loop_
_entity.id
_entity.type
_entity.pdbx_description
1 polymer ?
#
loop_
_entity_poly.entity_id
_entity_poly.type
_entity_poly.pdbx_seq_one_letter_code
_entity_poly.pdbx_strand_id
1 'polypeptide(L)'
;GFTSVSIDQIAAALTGGPPLPPKPVAITFDDGWRRQLTNTLPALVRNSLRATYFIVYNQSARLSGFLNFDQLRQLRDAGMWIGSHTVSHPNLRKAPALRLAFELTASKQALEAVIEQPVTVFAYPGGSFDARVARAVQQAGYVAAVSVRGGAVQRADEVFGLRRIAIQGTMSRERFIKLVEGPFATPTPTPTPTSSTSTSTSTST
;
A
#
# COMPACT_ATOMS: atom_id res chain seq x y z
N GLY A 1 20.73 -4.89 -3.30
CA GLY A 1 20.41 -4.65 -2.10
C GLY A 1 19.19 -3.82 -1.68
N PHE A 2 17.98 -4.07 -2.23
CA PHE A 2 16.73 -3.52 -1.67
C PHE A 2 16.17 -4.49 -0.62
N THR A 3 15.53 -3.92 0.42
CA THR A 3 14.78 -4.68 1.42
C THR A 3 13.29 -4.50 1.18
N SER A 4 12.55 -5.59 0.97
CA SER A 4 11.10 -5.51 0.79
C SER A 4 10.40 -5.20 2.13
N VAL A 5 9.47 -4.24 2.08
CA VAL A 5 8.67 -3.81 3.22
C VAL A 5 7.18 -3.88 2.89
N SER A 6 6.33 -4.07 3.90
CA SER A 6 4.89 -4.02 3.73
C SER A 6 4.39 -2.57 3.68
N ILE A 7 3.16 -2.40 3.20
CA ILE A 7 2.49 -1.08 3.23
C ILE A 7 2.24 -0.63 4.69
N ASP A 8 1.98 -1.58 5.60
CA ASP A 8 1.84 -1.30 7.04
C ASP A 8 3.12 -0.73 7.64
N GLN A 9 4.28 -1.29 7.28
CA GLN A 9 5.58 -0.80 7.75
C GLN A 9 5.85 0.63 7.24
N ILE A 10 5.49 0.93 5.98
CA ILE A 10 5.58 2.30 5.45
C ILE A 10 4.66 3.24 6.24
N ALA A 11 3.40 2.85 6.45
CA ALA A 11 2.45 3.66 7.20
C ALA A 11 2.93 3.92 8.63
N ALA A 12 3.41 2.88 9.32
CA ALA A 12 3.96 3.01 10.67
C ALA A 12 5.14 3.99 10.71
N ALA A 13 6.11 3.85 9.81
CA ALA A 13 7.27 4.74 9.74
C ALA A 13 6.88 6.21 9.47
N LEU A 14 5.87 6.44 8.64
CA LEU A 14 5.36 7.79 8.34
C LEU A 14 4.65 8.42 9.54
N THR A 15 4.09 7.62 10.45
CA THR A 15 3.28 8.10 11.58
C THR A 15 4.00 8.00 12.94
N GLY A 16 5.33 7.96 12.94
CA GLY A 16 6.15 7.98 14.16
C GLY A 16 6.50 6.60 14.72
N GLY A 17 6.22 5.54 13.98
CA GLY A 17 6.66 4.18 14.30
C GLY A 17 8.12 3.90 13.95
N PRO A 18 8.53 2.61 13.98
CA PRO A 18 9.93 2.22 13.71
C PRO A 18 10.39 2.68 12.32
N PRO A 19 11.66 3.08 12.16
CA PRO A 19 12.21 3.46 10.87
C PRO A 19 12.26 2.26 9.91
N LEU A 20 12.16 2.54 8.61
CA LEU A 20 12.32 1.53 7.58
C LEU A 20 13.79 1.07 7.47
N PRO A 21 14.03 -0.18 7.04
CA PRO A 21 15.38 -0.65 6.75
C PRO A 21 16.03 0.15 5.61
N PRO A 22 17.35 0.03 5.39
CA PRO A 22 18.02 0.64 4.26
C PRO A 22 17.44 0.19 2.92
N LYS A 23 17.31 1.12 1.96
CA LYS A 23 16.78 0.90 0.61
C LYS A 23 15.43 0.14 0.62
N PRO A 24 14.40 0.67 1.31
CA PRO A 24 13.12 -0.01 1.41
C PRO A 24 12.39 0.02 0.06
N VAL A 25 11.75 -1.08 -0.29
CA VAL A 25 10.88 -1.18 -1.48
C VAL A 25 9.60 -1.93 -1.14
N ALA A 26 8.45 -1.34 -1.44
CA ALA A 26 7.18 -2.05 -1.40
C ALA A 26 6.79 -2.50 -2.81
N ILE A 27 6.68 -3.79 -3.00
CA ILE A 27 6.22 -4.40 -4.25
C ILE A 27 4.74 -4.71 -4.10
N THR A 28 3.91 -4.30 -5.08
CA THR A 28 2.47 -4.52 -5.01
C THR A 28 1.92 -5.11 -6.31
N PHE A 29 0.91 -5.96 -6.18
CA PHE A 29 0.15 -6.52 -7.29
C PHE A 29 -1.34 -6.32 -7.01
N ASP A 30 -2.07 -5.78 -7.98
CA ASP A 30 -3.50 -5.57 -7.88
C ASP A 30 -4.29 -6.72 -8.55
N ASP A 31 -5.60 -6.78 -8.29
CA ASP A 31 -6.62 -7.68 -8.83
C ASP A 31 -6.55 -9.13 -8.37
N GLY A 32 -5.39 -9.69 -8.06
CA GLY A 32 -5.27 -11.11 -7.70
C GLY A 32 -5.28 -12.06 -8.89
N TRP A 33 -4.61 -11.71 -9.99
CA TRP A 33 -4.48 -12.59 -11.16
C TRP A 33 -3.70 -13.87 -10.82
N ARG A 34 -4.20 -15.05 -11.24
CA ARG A 34 -3.56 -16.34 -10.98
C ARG A 34 -2.09 -16.42 -11.45
N ARG A 35 -1.76 -15.76 -12.59
CA ARG A 35 -0.37 -15.69 -13.07
C ARG A 35 0.59 -14.97 -12.10
N GLN A 36 0.09 -14.20 -11.16
CA GLN A 36 0.91 -13.59 -10.11
C GLN A 36 1.48 -14.67 -9.17
N LEU A 37 0.74 -15.74 -8.89
CA LEU A 37 1.25 -16.87 -8.14
C LEU A 37 2.26 -17.69 -8.96
N THR A 38 1.94 -18.03 -10.19
CA THR A 38 2.77 -18.95 -10.99
C THR A 38 4.06 -18.33 -11.51
N ASN A 39 4.05 -17.02 -11.79
CA ASN A 39 5.17 -16.33 -12.42
C ASN A 39 5.96 -15.46 -11.42
N THR A 40 5.26 -14.69 -10.57
CA THR A 40 5.95 -13.72 -9.71
C THR A 40 6.40 -14.32 -8.39
N LEU A 41 5.60 -15.17 -7.74
CA LEU A 41 5.95 -15.75 -6.46
C LEU A 41 7.31 -16.49 -6.48
N PRO A 42 7.61 -17.39 -7.47
CA PRO A 42 8.90 -18.06 -7.51
C PRO A 42 10.08 -17.08 -7.66
N ALA A 43 9.89 -15.98 -8.39
CA ALA A 43 10.93 -14.96 -8.56
C ALA A 43 11.16 -14.16 -7.26
N LEU A 44 10.10 -13.81 -6.55
CA LEU A 44 10.18 -13.11 -5.26
C LEU A 44 10.89 -13.99 -4.22
N VAL A 45 10.47 -15.24 -4.07
CA VAL A 45 11.06 -16.18 -3.11
C VAL A 45 12.56 -16.41 -3.38
N ARG A 46 12.95 -16.65 -4.65
CA ARG A 46 14.37 -16.82 -5.01
C ARG A 46 15.24 -15.61 -4.67
N ASN A 47 14.66 -14.42 -4.66
CA ASN A 47 15.38 -13.18 -4.34
C ASN A 47 15.15 -12.69 -2.91
N SER A 48 14.54 -13.50 -2.05
CA SER A 48 14.19 -13.15 -0.65
C SER A 48 13.36 -11.85 -0.57
N LEU A 49 12.52 -11.62 -1.57
CA LEU A 49 11.61 -10.48 -1.63
C LEU A 49 10.18 -10.89 -1.29
N ARG A 50 9.44 -9.96 -0.70
CA ARG A 50 8.02 -10.09 -0.42
C ARG A 50 7.23 -9.02 -1.16
N ALA A 51 5.93 -9.28 -1.38
CA ALA A 51 5.03 -8.34 -2.03
C ALA A 51 3.66 -8.32 -1.34
N THR A 52 2.93 -7.22 -1.52
CA THR A 52 1.53 -7.09 -1.12
C THR A 52 0.63 -7.37 -2.32
N TYR A 53 -0.30 -8.31 -2.16
CA TYR A 53 -1.29 -8.66 -3.18
C TYR A 53 -2.64 -8.06 -2.77
N PHE A 54 -3.15 -7.12 -3.56
CA PHE A 54 -4.46 -6.51 -3.35
C PHE A 54 -5.53 -7.28 -4.10
N ILE A 55 -6.44 -7.90 -3.35
CA ILE A 55 -7.35 -8.93 -3.86
C ILE A 55 -8.76 -8.37 -4.03
N VAL A 56 -9.35 -8.58 -5.21
CA VAL A 56 -10.78 -8.40 -5.45
C VAL A 56 -11.50 -9.69 -5.04
N TYR A 57 -12.26 -9.64 -3.93
CA TYR A 57 -12.82 -10.84 -3.31
C TYR A 57 -13.68 -11.69 -4.26
N ASN A 58 -14.63 -11.07 -4.99
CA ASN A 58 -15.53 -11.80 -5.89
C ASN A 58 -14.80 -12.47 -7.06
N GLN A 59 -13.69 -11.91 -7.53
CA GLN A 59 -12.90 -12.53 -8.59
C GLN A 59 -12.24 -13.80 -8.08
N SER A 60 -11.65 -13.75 -6.89
CA SER A 60 -11.04 -14.92 -6.23
C SER A 60 -12.07 -16.00 -5.86
N ALA A 61 -13.28 -15.60 -5.52
CA ALA A 61 -14.34 -16.54 -5.17
C ALA A 61 -14.97 -17.26 -6.39
N ARG A 62 -14.90 -16.68 -7.59
CA ARG A 62 -15.78 -17.09 -8.71
C ARG A 62 -15.08 -17.26 -10.06
N LEU A 63 -13.93 -16.69 -10.29
CA LEU A 63 -13.35 -16.61 -11.63
C LEU A 63 -12.03 -17.39 -11.75
N SER A 64 -11.94 -18.27 -12.72
CA SER A 64 -10.80 -19.17 -12.92
C SER A 64 -9.48 -18.49 -13.33
N GLY A 65 -9.54 -17.24 -13.79
CA GLY A 65 -8.36 -16.44 -14.16
C GLY A 65 -7.65 -15.79 -12.97
N PHE A 66 -8.27 -15.86 -11.79
CA PHE A 66 -7.82 -15.22 -10.57
C PHE A 66 -7.37 -16.24 -9.53
N LEU A 67 -6.68 -15.79 -8.49
CA LEU A 67 -6.28 -16.58 -7.35
C LEU A 67 -7.52 -17.09 -6.61
N ASN A 68 -7.64 -18.38 -6.42
CA ASN A 68 -8.66 -18.96 -5.55
C ASN A 68 -8.23 -18.89 -4.07
N PHE A 69 -9.11 -19.28 -3.15
CA PHE A 69 -8.85 -19.17 -1.71
C PHE A 69 -7.66 -20.01 -1.24
N ASP A 70 -7.44 -21.20 -1.80
CA ASP A 70 -6.28 -22.03 -1.46
C ASP A 70 -4.97 -21.36 -1.93
N GLN A 71 -5.01 -20.72 -3.09
CA GLN A 71 -3.89 -19.97 -3.63
C GLN A 71 -3.60 -18.67 -2.83
N LEU A 72 -4.62 -18.03 -2.25
CA LEU A 72 -4.41 -16.92 -1.31
C LEU A 72 -3.71 -17.41 -0.03
N ARG A 73 -4.11 -18.58 0.50
CA ARG A 73 -3.41 -19.20 1.64
C ARG A 73 -1.97 -19.55 1.27
N GLN A 74 -1.75 -20.10 0.06
CA GLN A 74 -0.39 -20.39 -0.42
C GLN A 74 0.50 -19.13 -0.50
N LEU A 75 -0.04 -17.99 -0.93
CA LEU A 75 0.69 -16.71 -0.91
C LEU A 75 1.03 -16.29 0.52
N ARG A 76 0.06 -16.35 1.44
CA ARG A 76 0.25 -16.06 2.87
C ARG A 76 1.34 -16.95 3.47
N ASP A 77 1.28 -18.26 3.23
CA ASP A 77 2.23 -19.25 3.78
C ASP A 77 3.65 -19.07 3.22
N ALA A 78 3.75 -18.54 1.99
CA ALA A 78 5.02 -18.10 1.40
C ALA A 78 5.50 -16.73 1.94
N GLY A 79 4.81 -16.16 2.93
CA GLY A 79 5.18 -14.91 3.59
C GLY A 79 4.81 -13.64 2.82
N MET A 80 3.96 -13.73 1.80
CA MET A 80 3.44 -12.56 1.09
C MET A 80 2.35 -11.87 1.92
N TRP A 81 2.18 -10.56 1.72
CA TRP A 81 1.13 -9.79 2.38
C TRP A 81 -0.12 -9.73 1.51
N ILE A 82 -1.29 -9.82 2.14
CA ILE A 82 -2.58 -9.72 1.46
C ILE A 82 -3.26 -8.41 1.88
N GLY A 83 -3.69 -7.63 0.91
CA GLY A 83 -4.49 -6.42 1.07
C GLY A 83 -5.84 -6.54 0.35
N SER A 84 -6.75 -5.63 0.63
CA SER A 84 -8.06 -5.59 -0.01
C SER A 84 -8.08 -4.68 -1.23
N HIS A 85 -8.83 -5.13 -2.26
CA HIS A 85 -9.14 -4.35 -3.47
C HIS A 85 -10.65 -4.32 -3.73
N THR A 86 -11.46 -4.23 -2.66
CA THR A 86 -12.92 -4.28 -2.65
C THR A 86 -13.53 -5.67 -2.86
N VAL A 87 -14.85 -5.75 -2.77
CA VAL A 87 -15.61 -6.96 -3.10
C VAL A 87 -15.69 -7.16 -4.62
N SER A 88 -16.04 -6.11 -5.38
CA SER A 88 -16.42 -6.23 -6.80
C SER A 88 -15.71 -5.26 -7.76
N HIS A 89 -14.68 -4.55 -7.29
CA HIS A 89 -13.88 -3.60 -8.08
C HIS A 89 -14.68 -2.42 -8.68
N PRO A 90 -15.58 -1.74 -7.94
CA PRO A 90 -16.34 -0.62 -8.46
C PRO A 90 -15.54 0.69 -8.44
N ASN A 91 -16.00 1.70 -9.18
CA ASN A 91 -15.55 3.06 -8.96
C ASN A 91 -16.14 3.61 -7.65
N LEU A 92 -15.33 3.64 -6.58
CA LEU A 92 -15.77 4.02 -5.23
C LEU A 92 -16.24 5.48 -5.12
N ARG A 93 -15.73 6.38 -5.96
CA ARG A 93 -16.20 7.78 -5.98
C ARG A 93 -17.65 7.91 -6.42
N LYS A 94 -18.15 6.95 -7.22
CA LYS A 94 -19.54 6.91 -7.71
C LYS A 94 -20.45 6.06 -6.81
N ALA A 95 -19.88 5.32 -5.86
CA ALA A 95 -20.66 4.42 -5.00
C ALA A 95 -21.47 5.22 -3.96
N PRO A 96 -22.77 4.92 -3.78
CA PRO A 96 -23.55 5.42 -2.63
C PRO A 96 -22.92 4.98 -1.30
N ALA A 97 -23.20 5.68 -0.21
CA ALA A 97 -22.55 5.47 1.09
C ALA A 97 -22.66 4.01 1.60
N LEU A 98 -23.84 3.42 1.53
CA LEU A 98 -24.03 2.02 1.94
C LEU A 98 -23.25 1.04 1.09
N ARG A 99 -23.20 1.26 -0.22
CA ARG A 99 -22.40 0.42 -1.12
C ARG A 99 -20.92 0.59 -0.87
N LEU A 100 -20.45 1.81 -0.64
CA LEU A 100 -19.06 2.10 -0.28
C LEU A 100 -18.66 1.35 0.99
N ALA A 101 -19.45 1.48 2.05
CA ALA A 101 -19.21 0.77 3.31
C ALA A 101 -19.16 -0.75 3.10
N PHE A 102 -20.12 -1.32 2.36
CA PHE A 102 -20.13 -2.75 2.03
C PHE A 102 -18.87 -3.20 1.28
N GLU A 103 -18.46 -2.49 0.22
CA GLU A 103 -17.28 -2.83 -0.57
C GLU A 103 -16.00 -2.88 0.28
N LEU A 104 -15.91 -2.02 1.28
CA LEU A 104 -14.75 -1.91 2.16
C LEU A 104 -14.77 -2.94 3.30
N THR A 105 -15.88 -3.02 4.04
CA THR A 105 -15.96 -3.87 5.23
C THR A 105 -16.12 -5.35 4.88
N ALA A 106 -16.99 -5.67 3.91
CA ALA A 106 -17.23 -7.07 3.53
C ALA A 106 -15.99 -7.70 2.87
N SER A 107 -15.25 -6.93 2.03
CA SER A 107 -14.00 -7.46 1.44
C SER A 107 -12.94 -7.72 2.50
N LYS A 108 -12.78 -6.82 3.49
CA LYS A 108 -11.86 -6.99 4.61
C LYS A 108 -12.18 -8.26 5.38
N GLN A 109 -13.40 -8.37 5.91
CA GLN A 109 -13.85 -9.51 6.71
C GLN A 109 -13.76 -10.85 5.97
N ALA A 110 -14.19 -10.86 4.70
CA ALA A 110 -14.16 -12.07 3.89
C ALA A 110 -12.73 -12.55 3.58
N LEU A 111 -11.81 -11.62 3.28
CA LEU A 111 -10.40 -11.96 3.07
C LEU A 111 -9.73 -12.42 4.38
N GLU A 112 -10.00 -11.75 5.50
CA GLU A 112 -9.51 -12.15 6.84
C GLU A 112 -9.95 -13.58 7.19
N ALA A 113 -11.21 -13.92 6.91
CA ALA A 113 -11.72 -15.28 7.11
C ALA A 113 -11.04 -16.33 6.23
N VAL A 114 -10.64 -15.95 5.00
CA VAL A 114 -9.94 -16.85 4.07
C VAL A 114 -8.49 -17.09 4.46
N ILE A 115 -7.77 -16.01 4.81
CA ILE A 115 -6.32 -16.08 5.08
C ILE A 115 -5.99 -16.23 6.56
N GLU A 116 -6.98 -16.14 7.45
CA GLU A 116 -6.82 -16.23 8.92
C GLU A 116 -5.78 -15.26 9.49
N GLN A 117 -5.69 -14.08 8.89
CA GLN A 117 -4.81 -12.98 9.28
C GLN A 117 -5.48 -11.63 9.06
N PRO A 118 -5.11 -10.57 9.80
CA PRO A 118 -5.64 -9.23 9.56
C PRO A 118 -5.33 -8.71 8.15
N VAL A 119 -6.31 -8.06 7.53
CA VAL A 119 -6.17 -7.32 6.27
C VAL A 119 -6.22 -5.83 6.57
N THR A 120 -5.08 -5.22 6.70
CA THR A 120 -4.90 -3.87 7.24
C THR A 120 -4.72 -2.79 6.18
N VAL A 121 -4.45 -3.18 4.92
CA VAL A 121 -4.13 -2.25 3.82
C VAL A 121 -5.08 -2.40 2.65
N PHE A 122 -5.26 -1.30 1.94
CA PHE A 122 -6.24 -1.18 0.86
C PHE A 122 -5.62 -0.61 -0.42
N ALA A 123 -6.07 -1.05 -1.60
CA ALA A 123 -5.80 -0.38 -2.87
C ALA A 123 -7.11 0.11 -3.50
N TYR A 124 -7.12 1.36 -3.98
CA TYR A 124 -8.29 1.93 -4.64
C TYR A 124 -8.46 1.36 -6.04
N PRO A 125 -9.65 0.77 -6.41
CA PRO A 125 -9.93 0.36 -7.78
C PRO A 125 -9.67 1.48 -8.79
N GLY A 126 -8.81 1.20 -9.79
CA GLY A 126 -8.36 2.21 -10.75
C GLY A 126 -7.62 3.39 -10.12
N GLY A 127 -7.20 3.30 -8.86
CA GLY A 127 -6.50 4.35 -8.11
C GLY A 127 -7.35 5.59 -7.82
N SER A 128 -8.67 5.56 -8.08
CA SER A 128 -9.55 6.73 -8.01
C SER A 128 -10.21 6.84 -6.62
N PHE A 129 -9.92 7.94 -5.92
CA PHE A 129 -10.52 8.26 -4.63
C PHE A 129 -10.68 9.76 -4.42
N ASP A 130 -11.45 10.14 -3.42
CA ASP A 130 -11.61 11.50 -2.89
C ASP A 130 -11.57 11.45 -1.35
N ALA A 131 -11.71 12.61 -0.70
CA ALA A 131 -11.67 12.70 0.76
C ALA A 131 -12.78 11.88 1.45
N ARG A 132 -13.97 11.72 0.82
CA ARG A 132 -15.07 10.89 1.33
C ARG A 132 -14.66 9.41 1.32
N VAL A 133 -14.12 8.94 0.21
CA VAL A 133 -13.68 7.54 0.06
C VAL A 133 -12.51 7.24 1.01
N ALA A 134 -11.52 8.15 1.12
CA ALA A 134 -10.39 7.96 2.03
C ALA A 134 -10.84 7.85 3.50
N ARG A 135 -11.77 8.71 3.94
CA ARG A 135 -12.36 8.60 5.28
C ARG A 135 -13.11 7.29 5.49
N ALA A 136 -13.86 6.83 4.49
CA ALA A 136 -14.58 5.54 4.58
C ALA A 136 -13.60 4.35 4.70
N VAL A 137 -12.47 4.37 3.98
CA VAL A 137 -11.40 3.36 4.11
C VAL A 137 -10.82 3.37 5.52
N GLN A 138 -10.53 4.54 6.09
CA GLN A 138 -10.07 4.67 7.47
C GLN A 138 -11.12 4.14 8.48
N GLN A 139 -12.39 4.50 8.31
CA GLN A 139 -13.49 4.04 9.16
C GLN A 139 -13.73 2.53 9.07
N ALA A 140 -13.42 1.90 7.92
CA ALA A 140 -13.46 0.45 7.76
C ALA A 140 -12.31 -0.28 8.48
N GLY A 141 -11.40 0.45 9.14
CA GLY A 141 -10.31 -0.10 9.94
C GLY A 141 -9.08 -0.49 9.13
N TYR A 142 -8.88 0.09 7.94
CA TYR A 142 -7.59 0.02 7.27
C TYR A 142 -6.63 1.06 7.86
N VAL A 143 -5.34 0.74 7.90
CA VAL A 143 -4.29 1.63 8.42
C VAL A 143 -3.63 2.47 7.33
N ALA A 144 -3.70 2.01 6.09
CA ALA A 144 -3.16 2.73 4.93
C ALA A 144 -3.87 2.33 3.63
N ALA A 145 -3.79 3.21 2.63
CA ALA A 145 -4.26 2.89 1.29
C ALA A 145 -3.31 3.40 0.20
N VAL A 146 -3.21 2.61 -0.88
CA VAL A 146 -2.37 2.95 -2.03
C VAL A 146 -3.21 3.38 -3.23
N SER A 147 -2.68 4.34 -3.99
CA SER A 147 -3.30 4.86 -5.21
C SER A 147 -2.43 4.57 -6.45
N VAL A 148 -2.83 5.10 -7.61
CA VAL A 148 -2.00 5.12 -8.83
C VAL A 148 -1.33 6.49 -9.06
N ARG A 149 -1.37 7.39 -8.07
CA ARG A 149 -0.60 8.63 -8.15
C ARG A 149 0.88 8.29 -8.25
N GLY A 150 1.52 8.76 -9.31
CA GLY A 150 2.92 8.46 -9.57
C GLY A 150 3.86 9.06 -8.52
N GLY A 151 4.93 8.33 -8.22
CA GLY A 151 5.99 8.82 -7.35
C GLY A 151 6.45 7.82 -6.30
N ALA A 152 7.63 8.08 -5.73
CA ALA A 152 8.23 7.27 -4.68
C ALA A 152 8.22 7.97 -3.31
N VAL A 153 8.10 9.30 -3.31
CA VAL A 153 8.07 10.08 -2.06
C VAL A 153 6.71 9.92 -1.39
N GLN A 154 6.72 9.41 -0.17
CA GLN A 154 5.55 9.22 0.67
C GLN A 154 5.47 10.31 1.74
N ARG A 155 4.27 10.68 2.18
CA ARG A 155 4.02 11.72 3.17
C ARG A 155 3.08 11.21 4.26
N ALA A 156 3.29 11.65 5.48
CA ALA A 156 2.47 11.26 6.62
C ALA A 156 1.00 11.69 6.49
N ASP A 157 0.76 12.85 5.87
CA ASP A 157 -0.59 13.38 5.61
C ASP A 157 -1.31 12.70 4.43
N GLU A 158 -0.59 11.83 3.68
CA GLU A 158 -1.13 11.08 2.54
C GLU A 158 -1.20 9.56 2.80
N VAL A 159 -1.21 9.09 4.05
CA VAL A 159 -1.19 7.66 4.39
C VAL A 159 -2.36 6.87 3.78
N PHE A 160 -3.49 7.51 3.56
CA PHE A 160 -4.64 6.96 2.83
C PHE A 160 -4.64 7.31 1.32
N GLY A 161 -3.49 7.59 0.74
CA GLY A 161 -3.31 7.91 -0.67
C GLY A 161 -1.87 7.72 -1.13
N LEU A 162 -1.17 6.75 -0.55
CA LEU A 162 0.24 6.45 -0.84
C LEU A 162 0.48 6.30 -2.34
N ARG A 163 1.59 6.85 -2.79
CA ARG A 163 1.96 6.90 -4.20
C ARG A 163 2.62 5.60 -4.64
N ARG A 164 2.44 5.24 -5.90
CA ARG A 164 3.10 4.08 -6.49
C ARG A 164 3.73 4.43 -7.84
N ILE A 165 4.85 3.79 -8.15
CA ILE A 165 5.41 3.77 -9.50
C ILE A 165 4.76 2.61 -10.25
N ALA A 166 3.97 2.92 -11.28
CA ALA A 166 3.35 1.90 -12.11
C ALA A 166 4.39 1.26 -13.04
N ILE A 167 4.55 -0.06 -12.91
CA ILE A 167 5.43 -0.85 -13.78
C ILE A 167 4.59 -1.56 -14.83
N GLN A 168 4.87 -1.28 -16.10
CA GLN A 168 4.19 -1.90 -17.23
C GLN A 168 5.06 -3.00 -17.83
N GLY A 169 4.44 -4.08 -18.31
CA GLY A 169 5.15 -5.20 -18.94
C GLY A 169 5.97 -4.84 -20.19
N THR A 170 5.68 -3.70 -20.81
CA THR A 170 6.41 -3.15 -21.97
C THR A 170 7.57 -2.22 -21.55
N MET A 171 7.78 -1.99 -20.25
CA MET A 171 8.84 -1.11 -19.75
C MET A 171 10.21 -1.75 -20.01
N SER A 172 11.16 -0.97 -20.58
CA SER A 172 12.52 -1.46 -20.74
C SER A 172 13.22 -1.63 -19.39
N ARG A 173 14.19 -2.53 -19.33
CA ARG A 173 14.99 -2.79 -18.14
C ARG A 173 15.72 -1.53 -17.66
N GLU A 174 16.26 -0.75 -18.58
CA GLU A 174 16.99 0.49 -18.29
C GLU A 174 16.08 1.52 -17.64
N ARG A 175 14.84 1.66 -18.14
CA ARG A 175 13.84 2.55 -17.57
C ARG A 175 13.41 2.07 -16.16
N PHE A 176 13.22 0.77 -15.98
CA PHE A 176 12.93 0.19 -14.67
C PHE A 176 14.04 0.50 -13.66
N ILE A 177 15.31 0.22 -14.01
CA ILE A 177 16.46 0.49 -13.15
C ILE A 177 16.51 1.98 -12.79
N LYS A 178 16.37 2.88 -13.78
CA LYS A 178 16.36 4.33 -13.54
C LYS A 178 15.24 4.77 -12.57
N LEU A 179 14.08 4.15 -12.63
CA LEU A 179 12.96 4.45 -11.71
C LEU A 179 13.21 3.94 -10.29
N VAL A 180 13.85 2.78 -10.14
CA VAL A 180 14.10 2.14 -8.85
C VAL A 180 15.36 2.67 -8.17
N GLU A 181 16.42 2.99 -8.93
CA GLU A 181 17.70 3.48 -8.44
C GLU A 181 17.84 5.01 -8.53
N GLY A 182 16.91 5.68 -9.22
CA GLY A 182 16.91 7.13 -9.36
C GLY A 182 16.91 7.84 -8.00
N PRO A 183 17.30 9.12 -7.96
CA PRO A 183 17.36 9.85 -6.70
C PRO A 183 15.94 9.97 -6.13
N PHE A 184 15.56 9.01 -5.30
CA PHE A 184 14.46 9.21 -4.40
C PHE A 184 14.94 10.30 -3.44
N ALA A 185 14.45 11.53 -3.64
CA ALA A 185 14.74 12.61 -2.73
C ALA A 185 14.36 12.13 -1.32
N THR A 186 15.36 11.83 -0.51
CA THR A 186 15.18 11.71 0.92
C THR A 186 14.47 12.99 1.36
N PRO A 187 13.36 12.94 2.10
CA PRO A 187 12.76 14.15 2.63
C PRO A 187 13.85 14.86 3.43
N THR A 188 14.25 16.04 2.97
CA THR A 188 15.13 16.91 3.75
C THR A 188 14.38 17.14 5.07
N PRO A 189 14.97 16.83 6.22
CA PRO A 189 14.32 17.09 7.48
C PRO A 189 13.95 18.59 7.51
N THR A 190 12.69 18.89 7.69
CA THR A 190 12.23 20.27 7.90
C THR A 190 13.04 20.81 9.08
N PRO A 191 13.77 21.92 8.92
CA PRO A 191 14.53 22.49 10.03
C PRO A 191 13.55 22.77 11.16
N THR A 192 13.78 22.18 12.31
CA THR A 192 13.07 22.50 13.56
C THR A 192 13.22 24.00 13.79
N PRO A 193 12.16 24.76 14.00
CA PRO A 193 12.30 26.18 14.30
C PRO A 193 13.13 26.33 15.56
N THR A 194 14.32 26.90 15.41
CA THR A 194 15.16 27.28 16.52
C THR A 194 14.40 28.34 17.29
N SER A 195 13.95 28.01 18.51
CA SER A 195 13.38 28.96 19.44
C SER A 195 14.47 30.00 19.81
N SER A 196 14.40 31.16 19.22
CA SER A 196 15.22 32.31 19.62
C SER A 196 14.75 32.77 21.01
N THR A 197 15.47 32.37 22.01
CA THR A 197 15.32 32.92 23.36
C THR A 197 15.82 34.38 23.36
N SER A 198 14.89 35.31 23.28
CA SER A 198 15.19 36.73 23.46
C SER A 198 15.45 36.97 24.94
N THR A 199 16.72 37.15 25.30
CA THR A 199 17.16 37.62 26.62
C THR A 199 16.84 39.12 26.72
N SER A 200 15.80 39.48 27.44
CA SER A 200 15.51 40.85 27.77
C SER A 200 16.39 41.26 28.95
N THR A 201 17.41 42.09 28.72
CA THR A 201 18.20 42.75 29.72
C THR A 201 17.40 43.95 30.24
N SER A 202 16.89 43.87 31.48
CA SER A 202 16.31 45.01 32.16
C SER A 202 17.45 45.77 32.86
N THR A 203 17.73 46.99 32.40
CA THR A 203 18.59 47.95 33.06
C THR A 203 17.71 48.80 33.99
N SER A 204 17.94 48.67 35.28
CA SER A 204 17.37 49.58 36.29
C SER A 204 18.30 50.78 36.46
N THR A 205 17.72 51.97 36.43
CA THR A 205 18.27 53.21 37.02
C THR A 205 17.25 53.75 37.98
#